data_b87a5ce31c5238758e109152286172b6
#
_entry.id   b87a5ce31c5238758e109152286172b6
#
_cell.length_a   1.000
_cell.length_b   1.000
_cell.length_c   1.000
_cell.angle_alpha   90.00
_cell.angle_beta   90.00
_cell.angle_gamma   90.00
#
_symmetry.space_group_name_H-M   'P 1'
#
loop_
_entity.id
_entity.type
_entity.pdbx_description
1 polymer ?
#
loop_
_entity_poly.entity_id
_entity_poly.type
_entity_poly.pdbx_seq_one_letter_code
_entity_poly.pdbx_strand_id
1 'polypeptide(L)'
;MKEVVVGVVGGGFASHFHSRCFARVSGFSVRLKAIADVEIEKAKAVAEAYRYEEYHDDYSALLRDPEIDVVDICTPPFLHPRITMEAMEAGKHVICEKPLAGYFGSPGDIEPI
;
A
#
# COMPACT_ATOMS: atom_id res chain seq x y z
N MET A 1 20.02 -1.61 13.60
CA MET A 1 18.80 -2.22 13.05
C MET A 1 18.42 -1.52 11.75
N LYS A 2 18.17 -2.28 10.72
CA LYS A 2 17.82 -1.71 9.43
C LYS A 2 16.39 -1.13 9.46
N GLU A 3 16.22 0.06 8.92
CA GLU A 3 14.92 0.70 8.83
C GLU A 3 14.32 0.49 7.46
N VAL A 4 13.03 0.15 7.42
CA VAL A 4 12.25 0.05 6.19
C VAL A 4 11.14 1.09 6.27
N VAL A 5 11.06 1.96 5.27
CA VAL A 5 10.08 3.04 5.23
C VAL A 5 8.95 2.67 4.30
N VAL A 6 7.74 2.68 4.82
CA VAL A 6 6.55 2.16 4.13
C VAL A 6 5.57 3.28 3.81
N GLY A 7 5.04 3.25 2.59
CA GLY A 7 3.88 4.03 2.19
C GLY A 7 2.75 3.08 1.81
N VAL A 8 1.53 3.38 2.24
CA VAL A 8 0.36 2.55 1.99
C VAL A 8 -0.60 3.29 1.05
N VAL A 9 -1.10 2.60 0.04
CA VAL A 9 -2.09 3.14 -0.87
C VAL A 9 -3.43 2.45 -0.59
N GLY A 10 -4.42 3.22 -0.19
CA GLY A 10 -5.74 2.74 0.17
C GLY A 10 -5.98 2.74 1.67
N GLY A 11 -7.09 3.33 2.10
CA GLY A 11 -7.42 3.47 3.52
C GLY A 11 -8.57 2.58 4.00
N GLY A 12 -8.80 1.46 3.34
CA GLY A 12 -9.87 0.54 3.69
C GLY A 12 -9.46 -0.53 4.69
N PHE A 13 -10.22 -1.63 4.70
CA PHE A 13 -10.01 -2.71 5.66
C PHE A 13 -8.60 -3.29 5.60
N ALA A 14 -8.10 -3.54 4.39
CA ALA A 14 -6.78 -4.16 4.24
C ALA A 14 -5.68 -3.29 4.83
N SER A 15 -5.78 -1.97 4.70
CA SER A 15 -4.76 -1.08 5.25
C SER A 15 -4.75 -1.11 6.78
N HIS A 16 -5.92 -1.24 7.41
CA HIS A 16 -5.97 -1.41 8.86
C HIS A 16 -5.28 -2.69 9.29
N PHE A 17 -5.56 -3.78 8.58
CA PHE A 17 -4.94 -5.07 8.90
C PHE A 17 -3.42 -5.02 8.69
N HIS A 18 -2.97 -4.49 7.55
CA HIS A 18 -1.55 -4.41 7.25
C HIS A 18 -0.82 -3.49 8.21
N SER A 19 -1.43 -2.36 8.57
CA SER A 19 -0.81 -1.43 9.52
C SER A 19 -0.58 -2.10 10.87
N ARG A 20 -1.52 -2.92 11.30
CA ARG A 20 -1.40 -3.68 12.54
C ARG A 20 -0.25 -4.69 12.45
N CYS A 21 -0.12 -5.34 11.30
CA CYS A 21 0.95 -6.31 11.09
C CYS A 21 2.32 -5.66 11.09
N PHE A 22 2.46 -4.48 10.50
CA PHE A 22 3.74 -3.77 10.48
C PHE A 22 4.23 -3.47 11.90
N ALA A 23 3.33 -3.22 12.83
CA ALA A 23 3.72 -2.94 14.20
C ALA A 23 4.33 -4.15 14.92
N ARG A 24 4.19 -5.34 14.34
CA ARG A 24 4.68 -6.59 14.93
C ARG A 24 5.88 -7.18 14.23
N VAL A 25 6.42 -6.47 13.25
CA VAL A 25 7.60 -6.97 12.53
C VAL A 25 8.80 -6.95 13.45
N SER A 26 9.56 -8.04 13.45
CA SER A 26 10.78 -8.14 14.22
C SER A 26 11.99 -8.26 13.30
N GLY A 27 13.18 -7.94 13.80
CA GLY A 27 14.42 -8.03 13.05
C GLY A 27 14.83 -6.74 12.35
N PHE A 28 13.91 -5.82 12.13
CA PHE A 28 14.22 -4.48 11.62
C PHE A 28 13.10 -3.52 12.01
N SER A 29 13.40 -2.24 11.90
CA SER A 29 12.47 -1.18 12.23
C SER A 29 11.60 -0.85 11.03
N VAL A 30 10.28 -0.75 11.22
CA VAL A 30 9.34 -0.32 10.18
C VAL A 30 8.87 1.09 10.51
N ARG A 31 9.08 2.00 9.57
CA ARG A 31 8.62 3.37 9.70
C ARG A 31 7.42 3.57 8.77
N LEU A 32 6.28 3.94 9.33
CA LEU A 32 5.06 4.19 8.57
C LEU A 32 5.06 5.65 8.15
N LYS A 33 5.55 5.91 6.95
CA LYS A 33 5.77 7.27 6.48
C LYS A 33 4.51 7.95 6.01
N ALA A 34 3.71 7.30 5.18
CA ALA A 34 2.56 7.95 4.56
C ALA A 34 1.49 6.95 4.13
N ILE A 35 0.27 7.44 4.10
CA ILE A 35 -0.85 6.68 3.54
C ILE A 35 -1.65 7.61 2.63
N ALA A 36 -2.16 7.08 1.53
CA ALA A 36 -2.94 7.85 0.56
C ALA A 36 -4.24 7.15 0.22
N ASP A 37 -5.31 7.92 0.08
CA ASP A 37 -6.60 7.45 -0.40
C ASP A 37 -7.29 8.61 -1.07
N VAL A 38 -8.00 8.37 -2.18
CA VAL A 38 -8.73 9.44 -2.87
C VAL A 38 -9.77 10.08 -1.95
N GLU A 39 -10.26 9.31 -0.98
CA GLU A 39 -11.10 9.86 0.09
C GLU A 39 -10.19 10.17 1.27
N ILE A 40 -9.76 11.43 1.34
CA ILE A 40 -8.72 11.82 2.28
C ILE A 40 -9.08 11.53 3.74
N GLU A 41 -10.37 11.53 4.07
CA GLU A 41 -10.79 11.21 5.44
C GLU A 41 -10.46 9.77 5.82
N LYS A 42 -10.49 8.86 4.85
CA LYS A 42 -10.07 7.47 5.10
C LYS A 42 -8.58 7.38 5.38
N ALA A 43 -7.78 8.09 4.59
CA ALA A 43 -6.33 8.12 4.82
C ALA A 43 -6.01 8.73 6.17
N LYS A 44 -6.68 9.82 6.51
CA LYS A 44 -6.49 10.49 7.79
C LYS A 44 -6.82 9.57 8.95
N ALA A 45 -7.93 8.83 8.87
CA ALA A 45 -8.34 7.94 9.94
C ALA A 45 -7.31 6.84 10.20
N VAL A 46 -6.77 6.24 9.14
CA VAL A 46 -5.74 5.23 9.27
C VAL A 46 -4.44 5.83 9.80
N ALA A 47 -4.07 7.01 9.30
CA ALA A 47 -2.87 7.69 9.76
C ALA A 47 -2.92 7.97 11.27
N GLU A 48 -4.06 8.42 11.75
CA GLU A 48 -4.22 8.69 13.18
C GLU A 48 -4.26 7.42 14.02
N ALA A 49 -4.89 6.38 13.50
CA ALA A 49 -5.01 5.11 14.25
C ALA A 49 -3.66 4.40 14.41
N TYR A 50 -2.80 4.48 13.41
CA TYR A 50 -1.54 3.72 13.38
C TYR A 50 -0.30 4.59 13.33
N ARG A 51 -0.46 5.89 13.50
CA ARG A 51 0.64 6.86 13.61
C ARG A 51 1.51 6.95 12.36
N TYR A 52 0.87 7.03 11.20
CA TYR A 52 1.59 7.42 9.99
C TYR A 52 1.99 8.89 10.10
N GLU A 53 3.14 9.22 9.55
CA GLU A 53 3.65 10.60 9.62
C GLU A 53 2.84 11.56 8.75
N GLU A 54 2.33 11.07 7.61
CA GLU A 54 1.60 11.88 6.64
C GLU A 54 0.40 11.13 6.10
N TYR A 55 -0.56 11.88 5.58
CA TYR A 55 -1.64 11.31 4.79
C TYR A 55 -1.91 12.22 3.60
N HIS A 56 -2.32 11.61 2.48
CA HIS A 56 -2.51 12.30 1.21
C HIS A 56 -3.77 11.80 0.51
N ASP A 57 -4.29 12.63 -0.41
CA ASP A 57 -5.43 12.22 -1.24
C ASP A 57 -4.98 11.64 -2.60
N ASP A 58 -3.69 11.61 -2.88
CA ASP A 58 -3.14 11.12 -4.14
C ASP A 58 -1.89 10.30 -3.85
N TYR A 59 -1.90 9.04 -4.29
CA TYR A 59 -0.77 8.15 -4.02
C TYR A 59 0.51 8.56 -4.74
N SER A 60 0.43 9.42 -5.74
CA SER A 60 1.66 9.87 -6.42
C SER A 60 2.61 10.59 -5.46
N ALA A 61 2.08 11.16 -4.39
CA ALA A 61 2.93 11.77 -3.36
C ALA A 61 3.87 10.74 -2.73
N LEU A 62 3.39 9.51 -2.54
CA LEU A 62 4.20 8.43 -2.00
C LEU A 62 5.28 8.00 -2.99
N LEU A 63 4.93 7.94 -4.27
CA LEU A 63 5.87 7.51 -5.29
C LEU A 63 6.99 8.52 -5.51
N ARG A 64 6.73 9.78 -5.25
CA ARG A 64 7.73 10.83 -5.36
C ARG A 64 8.60 11.00 -4.12
N ASP A 65 8.23 10.34 -3.02
CA ASP A 65 8.96 10.49 -1.76
C ASP A 65 10.20 9.58 -1.76
N PRO A 66 11.40 10.16 -1.77
CA PRO A 66 12.61 9.35 -1.84
C PRO A 66 12.89 8.53 -0.58
N GLU A 67 12.24 8.85 0.52
CA GLU A 67 12.40 8.10 1.75
C GLU A 67 11.63 6.78 1.76
N ILE A 68 10.57 6.68 0.97
CA ILE A 68 9.74 5.47 0.96
C ILE A 68 10.43 4.36 0.17
N ASP A 69 10.66 3.23 0.84
CA ASP A 69 11.28 2.05 0.24
C ASP A 69 10.25 1.09 -0.34
N VAL A 70 9.12 0.95 0.33
CA VAL A 70 8.10 -0.06 0.02
C VAL A 70 6.75 0.61 -0.10
N VAL A 71 6.02 0.28 -1.15
CA VAL A 71 4.62 0.71 -1.32
C VAL A 71 3.73 -0.52 -1.15
N ASP A 72 2.82 -0.44 -0.18
CA ASP A 72 1.87 -1.50 0.11
C ASP A 72 0.52 -1.11 -0.48
N ILE A 73 0.04 -1.89 -1.44
CA ILE A 73 -1.16 -1.56 -2.21
C ILE A 73 -2.36 -2.28 -1.63
N CYS A 74 -3.25 -1.49 -1.00
CA CYS A 74 -4.45 -1.98 -0.33
C CYS A 74 -5.73 -1.47 -0.99
N THR A 75 -5.65 -1.10 -2.27
CA THR A 75 -6.80 -0.61 -3.03
C THR A 75 -7.64 -1.76 -3.58
N PRO A 76 -8.82 -1.47 -4.17
CA PRO A 76 -9.54 -2.49 -4.90
C PRO A 76 -8.69 -3.15 -5.98
N PRO A 77 -8.91 -4.45 -6.24
CA PRO A 77 -8.03 -5.22 -7.14
C PRO A 77 -7.84 -4.65 -8.53
N PHE A 78 -8.85 -3.97 -9.09
CA PHE A 78 -8.72 -3.46 -10.46
C PHE A 78 -7.68 -2.36 -10.59
N LEU A 79 -7.24 -1.77 -9.49
CA LEU A 79 -6.20 -0.75 -9.49
C LEU A 79 -4.80 -1.33 -9.28
N HIS A 80 -4.69 -2.58 -8.87
CA HIS A 80 -3.41 -3.19 -8.51
C HIS A 80 -2.37 -3.15 -9.64
N PRO A 81 -2.72 -3.55 -10.88
CA PRO A 81 -1.70 -3.56 -11.94
C PRO A 81 -1.13 -2.18 -12.22
N ARG A 82 -1.98 -1.17 -12.28
CA ARG A 82 -1.55 0.18 -12.59
C ARG A 82 -0.64 0.74 -11.52
N ILE A 83 -1.07 0.65 -10.25
CA ILE A 83 -0.30 1.21 -9.14
C ILE A 83 1.00 0.44 -8.97
N THR A 84 0.97 -0.88 -9.14
CA THR A 84 2.17 -1.71 -9.07
C THR A 84 3.20 -1.26 -10.09
N MET A 85 2.78 -1.07 -11.34
CA MET A 85 3.70 -0.63 -12.40
C MET A 85 4.28 0.74 -12.10
N GLU A 86 3.44 1.67 -11.68
CA GLU A 86 3.92 3.02 -11.36
C GLU A 86 4.89 3.01 -10.19
N ALA A 87 4.63 2.21 -9.18
CA ALA A 87 5.53 2.10 -8.03
C ALA A 87 6.87 1.49 -8.42
N MET A 88 6.85 0.45 -9.24
CA MET A 88 8.08 -0.17 -9.71
C MET A 88 8.90 0.79 -10.57
N GLU A 89 8.23 1.55 -11.43
CA GLU A 89 8.91 2.57 -12.23
C GLU A 89 9.54 3.65 -11.37
N ALA A 90 8.95 3.92 -10.20
CA ALA A 90 9.50 4.88 -9.24
C ALA A 90 10.61 4.27 -8.38
N GLY A 91 10.97 3.02 -8.62
CA GLY A 91 12.05 2.36 -7.89
C GLY A 91 11.65 1.82 -6.52
N LYS A 92 10.37 1.66 -6.28
CA LYS A 92 9.87 1.15 -5.00
C LYS A 92 9.69 -0.36 -5.02
N HIS A 93 9.90 -1.00 -3.87
CA HIS A 93 9.45 -2.36 -3.68
C HIS A 93 7.94 -2.34 -3.48
N VAL A 94 7.26 -3.42 -3.84
CA VAL A 94 5.79 -3.44 -3.82
C VAL A 94 5.29 -4.65 -3.03
N ILE A 95 4.33 -4.38 -2.15
CA ILE A 95 3.51 -5.41 -1.52
C ILE A 95 2.11 -5.22 -2.08
N CYS A 96 1.50 -6.29 -2.58
CA CYS A 96 0.19 -6.21 -3.19
C CYS A 96 -0.64 -7.43 -2.83
N GLU A 97 -1.86 -7.19 -2.36
CA GLU A 97 -2.78 -8.27 -2.04
C GLU A 97 -3.25 -9.00 -3.31
N LYS A 98 -3.59 -10.24 -3.15
CA LYS A 98 -4.19 -11.00 -4.24
C LYS A 98 -5.63 -10.56 -4.50
N PRO A 99 -6.08 -10.62 -5.72
CA PRO A 99 -5.31 -10.94 -6.91
C PRO A 99 -4.52 -9.72 -7.39
N LEU A 100 -3.38 -9.97 -8.03
CA LEU A 100 -2.55 -8.89 -8.56
C LEU A 100 -3.29 -8.11 -9.63
N ALA A 101 -4.04 -8.82 -10.49
CA ALA A 101 -4.92 -8.20 -11.48
C ALA A 101 -6.36 -8.33 -11.03
N GLY A 102 -7.16 -7.28 -11.26
CA GLY A 102 -8.54 -7.25 -10.79
C GLY A 102 -9.54 -8.01 -11.65
N TYR A 103 -9.08 -8.83 -12.57
CA TYR A 103 -9.95 -9.61 -13.42
C TYR A 103 -10.05 -11.04 -12.90
N PHE A 104 -11.25 -11.46 -12.58
CA PHE A 104 -11.49 -12.81 -12.06
C PHE A 104 -12.01 -13.77 -13.11
N GLY A 105 -12.16 -13.30 -14.33
CA GLY A 105 -12.56 -14.14 -15.42
C GLY A 105 -14.05 -14.38 -15.52
N SER A 106 -14.43 -14.93 -16.66
CA SER A 106 -15.75 -15.50 -16.86
C SER A 106 -15.67 -16.97 -16.45
N PRO A 107 -16.81 -17.67 -16.41
CA PRO A 107 -16.81 -19.07 -15.97
C PRO A 107 -15.87 -20.03 -16.69
N GLY A 108 -15.35 -19.67 -17.83
CA GLY A 108 -14.39 -20.53 -18.52
C GLY A 108 -12.93 -20.09 -18.34
N ASP A 109 -12.69 -19.00 -17.67
CA ASP A 109 -11.37 -18.39 -17.57
C ASP A 109 -10.72 -18.72 -16.23
N ILE A 110 -10.55 -19.98 -15.98
CA ILE A 110 -9.96 -20.41 -14.74
C ILE A 110 -8.47 -20.19 -14.80
N GLU A 111 -7.97 -19.46 -13.85
CA GLU A 111 -6.56 -19.20 -13.72
C GLU A 111 -5.92 -20.29 -12.87
N PRO A 112 -5.16 -21.17 -13.48
CA PRO A 112 -4.37 -22.10 -12.68
C PRO A 112 -3.25 -21.31 -12.05
N ILE A 113 -3.17 -21.39 -10.82
CA ILE A 113 -2.17 -20.65 -10.08
C ILE A 113 -1.09 -21.58 -9.62
#